data_9c3feddf0581811104dff589cc6b8628
#
_entry.id   9c3feddf0581811104dff589cc6b8628
#
_cell.length_a   1.000
_cell.length_b   1.000
_cell.length_c   1.000
_cell.angle_alpha   90.00
_cell.angle_beta   90.00
_cell.angle_gamma   90.00
#
_symmetry.space_group_name_H-M   'P 1'
#
loop_
_entity.id
_entity.type
_entity.pdbx_description
1 polymer ?
#
loop_
_entity_poly.entity_id
_entity_poly.type
_entity_poly.pdbx_seq_one_letter_code
_entity_poly.pdbx_strand_id
1 'polypeptide(L)'
;MHKSIVVFEVEGGSDKFIDGHRKDTMPIVNAIKDAGWHAEVVYYRPEWAETLFEYVSSNFDAYISRVNPGNIPGGEKGYFDLLTKLSEAGLVGMSTPAEMMAYGAKDALVKLKDTDLVPSDTAAYYDVETFHKTFPTSLSYGERVLKQNRGSTGSGIWRVQLEDKELAASVTPGTALPLDTKLRCTEAVDNHTEIRELGEFMDFCDQYIIGDNGMLVDMRFMPRIVEGEIRILLVGPHPVFVAVSYTHLTLPTICSV
;
A
#
# COMPACT_ATOMS: atom_id res chain seq x y z
N MET A 1 16.79 -26.38 21.24
CA MET A 1 16.54 -24.95 21.23
C MET A 1 15.07 -24.77 20.87
N HIS A 2 14.25 -24.28 21.78
CA HIS A 2 12.84 -24.02 21.48
C HIS A 2 12.81 -22.77 20.61
N LYS A 3 12.31 -22.89 19.38
CA LYS A 3 12.13 -21.76 18.48
C LYS A 3 10.91 -20.97 18.94
N SER A 4 11.04 -19.66 18.99
CA SER A 4 10.01 -18.73 19.47
C SER A 4 9.81 -17.59 18.50
N ILE A 5 8.55 -17.30 18.21
CA ILE A 5 8.17 -16.25 17.24
C ILE A 5 7.15 -15.31 17.90
N VAL A 6 7.42 -14.02 17.82
CA VAL A 6 6.43 -13.00 18.17
C VAL A 6 5.68 -12.54 16.92
N VAL A 7 4.37 -12.36 17.04
CA VAL A 7 3.52 -11.78 15.99
C VAL A 7 3.09 -10.39 16.42
N PHE A 8 3.58 -9.37 15.72
CA PHE A 8 3.22 -7.98 16.01
C PHE A 8 1.89 -7.60 15.40
N GLU A 9 1.05 -6.96 16.20
CA GLU A 9 -0.16 -6.25 15.80
C GLU A 9 -0.20 -4.81 16.36
N VAL A 10 -1.16 -4.02 15.92
CA VAL A 10 -1.58 -2.76 16.55
C VAL A 10 -3.02 -2.87 17.00
N GLU A 11 -3.40 -2.14 18.04
CA GLU A 11 -4.79 -2.05 18.45
C GLU A 11 -5.61 -1.19 17.50
N GLY A 12 -6.88 -1.56 17.31
CA GLY A 12 -7.79 -0.83 16.42
C GLY A 12 -7.50 -1.03 14.93
N GLY A 13 -8.20 -0.25 14.12
CA GLY A 13 -8.18 -0.36 12.66
C GLY A 13 -9.38 -1.15 12.11
N SER A 14 -9.73 -0.87 10.85
CA SER A 14 -10.89 -1.48 10.17
C SER A 14 -10.67 -2.93 9.75
N ASP A 15 -9.47 -3.46 9.94
CA ASP A 15 -9.04 -4.81 9.58
C ASP A 15 -9.10 -5.81 10.75
N LYS A 16 -9.68 -5.40 11.89
CA LYS A 16 -9.82 -6.22 13.10
C LYS A 16 -11.20 -6.86 13.21
N PHE A 17 -11.22 -8.06 13.78
CA PHE A 17 -12.45 -8.78 14.15
C PHE A 17 -12.86 -8.50 15.60
N ILE A 18 -13.95 -9.13 16.04
CA ILE A 18 -14.52 -8.97 17.38
C ILE A 18 -13.51 -9.36 18.49
N ASP A 19 -12.61 -10.28 18.20
CA ASP A 19 -11.53 -10.71 19.10
C ASP A 19 -10.35 -9.73 19.18
N GLY A 20 -10.40 -8.63 18.43
CA GLY A 20 -9.36 -7.60 18.39
C GLY A 20 -8.16 -7.93 17.49
N HIS A 21 -8.18 -9.10 16.84
CA HIS A 21 -7.12 -9.54 15.95
C HIS A 21 -7.49 -9.38 14.46
N ARG A 22 -6.51 -9.32 13.61
CA ARG A 22 -6.71 -9.51 12.17
C ARG A 22 -7.12 -10.95 11.90
N LYS A 23 -7.90 -11.16 10.84
CA LYS A 23 -8.46 -12.46 10.47
C LYS A 23 -7.43 -13.60 10.41
N ASP A 24 -6.20 -13.28 10.02
CA ASP A 24 -5.14 -14.25 9.79
C ASP A 24 -4.14 -14.36 10.96
N THR A 25 -4.17 -13.48 11.95
CA THR A 25 -3.20 -13.50 13.06
C THR A 25 -3.29 -14.77 13.88
N MET A 26 -4.46 -15.11 14.40
CA MET A 26 -4.62 -16.31 15.23
C MET A 26 -4.39 -17.61 14.45
N PRO A 27 -4.84 -17.77 13.19
CA PRO A 27 -4.43 -18.90 12.35
C PRO A 27 -2.91 -19.05 12.20
N ILE A 28 -2.17 -17.94 12.01
CA ILE A 28 -0.70 -17.96 11.94
C ILE A 28 -0.10 -18.44 13.26
N VAL A 29 -0.52 -17.86 14.40
CA VAL A 29 -0.06 -18.22 15.73
C VAL A 29 -0.32 -19.71 16.03
N ASN A 30 -1.51 -20.20 15.70
CA ASN A 30 -1.87 -21.60 15.92
C ASN A 30 -1.01 -22.53 15.04
N ALA A 31 -0.79 -22.20 13.77
CA ALA A 31 0.06 -22.99 12.88
C ALA A 31 1.51 -23.05 13.38
N ILE A 32 2.04 -21.97 13.96
CA ILE A 32 3.37 -21.95 14.56
C ILE A 32 3.42 -22.89 15.79
N LYS A 33 2.39 -22.84 16.65
CA LYS A 33 2.26 -23.74 17.81
C LYS A 33 2.12 -25.20 17.42
N ASP A 34 1.33 -25.49 16.39
CA ASP A 34 1.14 -26.85 15.84
C ASP A 34 2.44 -27.40 15.24
N ALA A 35 3.32 -26.53 14.75
CA ALA A 35 4.67 -26.89 14.32
C ALA A 35 5.65 -27.13 15.50
N GLY A 36 5.18 -27.04 16.74
CA GLY A 36 5.97 -27.28 17.94
C GLY A 36 6.85 -26.09 18.38
N TRP A 37 6.52 -24.88 17.94
CA TRP A 37 7.25 -23.65 18.31
C TRP A 37 6.41 -22.84 19.30
N HIS A 38 7.06 -21.97 20.05
CA HIS A 38 6.39 -20.99 20.88
C HIS A 38 5.94 -19.80 20.02
N ALA A 39 4.72 -19.27 20.24
CA ALA A 39 4.23 -18.09 19.56
C ALA A 39 3.36 -17.25 20.47
N GLU A 40 3.55 -15.93 20.41
CA GLU A 40 2.73 -14.93 21.10
C GLU A 40 2.35 -13.79 20.16
N VAL A 41 1.19 -13.17 20.42
CA VAL A 41 0.78 -11.90 19.81
C VAL A 41 1.17 -10.76 20.74
N VAL A 42 1.83 -9.76 20.19
CA VAL A 42 2.22 -8.56 20.93
C VAL A 42 1.74 -7.32 20.19
N TYR A 43 1.06 -6.43 20.91
CA TYR A 43 0.60 -5.17 20.33
C TYR A 43 1.69 -4.11 20.42
N TYR A 44 2.00 -3.52 19.26
CA TYR A 44 2.90 -2.37 19.21
C TYR A 44 2.14 -1.10 19.62
N ARG A 45 2.77 -0.37 20.54
CA ARG A 45 2.42 1.02 20.86
C ARG A 45 3.72 1.84 20.90
N PRO A 46 3.73 3.06 20.35
CA PRO A 46 4.94 3.88 20.33
C PRO A 46 5.59 4.08 21.70
N GLU A 47 4.78 4.29 22.73
CA GLU A 47 5.21 4.48 24.12
C GLU A 47 5.85 3.24 24.76
N TRP A 48 5.67 2.06 24.17
CA TRP A 48 6.22 0.80 24.67
C TRP A 48 7.43 0.29 23.86
N ALA A 49 7.91 1.08 22.90
CA ALA A 49 8.91 0.61 21.94
C ALA A 49 10.17 0.04 22.62
N GLU A 50 10.72 0.70 23.65
CA GLU A 50 11.90 0.19 24.38
C GLU A 50 11.58 -1.06 25.20
N THR A 51 10.46 -1.09 25.92
CA THR A 51 10.02 -2.29 26.68
C THR A 51 9.77 -3.47 25.75
N LEU A 52 9.19 -3.23 24.58
CA LEU A 52 8.98 -4.25 23.55
C LEU A 52 10.31 -4.75 22.99
N PHE A 53 11.26 -3.86 22.77
CA PHE A 53 12.60 -4.26 22.33
C PHE A 53 13.26 -5.20 23.35
N GLU A 54 13.30 -4.82 24.62
CA GLU A 54 13.88 -5.63 25.68
C GLU A 54 13.19 -6.99 25.82
N TYR A 55 11.86 -6.98 25.84
CA TYR A 55 11.08 -8.20 25.97
C TYR A 55 11.27 -9.14 24.78
N VAL A 56 11.13 -8.62 23.57
CA VAL A 56 11.16 -9.43 22.36
C VAL A 56 12.58 -9.96 22.07
N SER A 57 13.60 -9.11 22.20
CA SER A 57 14.99 -9.54 21.96
C SER A 57 15.49 -10.58 22.96
N SER A 58 14.90 -10.60 24.17
CA SER A 58 15.30 -11.57 25.22
C SER A 58 14.54 -12.90 25.14
N ASN A 59 13.36 -12.94 24.50
CA ASN A 59 12.46 -14.10 24.57
C ASN A 59 12.14 -14.76 23.23
N PHE A 60 12.49 -14.12 22.11
CA PHE A 60 12.11 -14.61 20.79
C PHE A 60 13.31 -14.68 19.84
N ASP A 61 13.22 -15.62 18.89
CA ASP A 61 14.22 -15.83 17.82
C ASP A 61 13.83 -15.13 16.53
N ALA A 62 12.53 -14.86 16.34
CA ALA A 62 11.98 -14.29 15.11
C ALA A 62 10.71 -13.45 15.37
N TYR A 63 10.36 -12.63 14.40
CA TYR A 63 9.10 -11.89 14.42
C TYR A 63 8.35 -11.96 13.08
N ILE A 64 7.02 -11.87 13.18
CA ILE A 64 6.12 -11.69 12.03
C ILE A 64 5.39 -10.37 12.24
N SER A 65 5.45 -9.46 11.26
CA SER A 65 4.70 -8.21 11.30
C SER A 65 3.32 -8.40 10.66
N ARG A 66 2.26 -8.23 11.46
CA ARG A 66 0.87 -8.13 11.01
C ARG A 66 0.32 -6.71 11.20
N VAL A 67 1.23 -5.74 11.24
CA VAL A 67 0.93 -4.32 11.37
C VAL A 67 0.79 -3.69 9.98
N ASN A 68 -0.32 -2.97 9.74
CA ASN A 68 -0.39 -2.02 8.64
C ASN A 68 0.26 -0.71 9.11
N PRO A 69 1.42 -0.31 8.57
CA PRO A 69 2.12 0.88 9.06
C PRO A 69 1.30 2.17 8.97
N GLY A 70 0.39 2.26 8.00
CA GLY A 70 -0.52 3.40 7.85
C GLY A 70 -1.56 3.53 8.98
N ASN A 71 -1.74 2.51 9.81
CA ASN A 71 -2.68 2.51 10.94
C ASN A 71 -1.98 2.83 12.30
N ILE A 72 -0.68 3.12 12.30
CA ILE A 72 0.05 3.39 13.53
C ILE A 72 -0.16 4.85 13.95
N PRO A 73 -0.71 5.11 15.16
CA PRO A 73 -0.79 6.46 15.68
C PRO A 73 0.61 7.09 15.79
N GLY A 74 0.77 8.31 15.30
CA GLY A 74 2.07 9.00 15.30
C GLY A 74 3.03 8.59 14.18
N GLY A 75 2.59 7.72 13.25
CA GLY A 75 3.36 7.35 12.07
C GLY A 75 4.17 6.06 12.20
N GLU A 76 4.72 5.63 11.09
CA GLU A 76 5.34 4.31 10.96
C GLU A 76 6.80 4.25 11.40
N LYS A 77 7.48 5.41 11.53
CA LYS A 77 8.92 5.47 11.77
C LYS A 77 9.35 4.71 13.03
N GLY A 78 8.69 4.97 14.15
CA GLY A 78 9.04 4.33 15.42
C GLY A 78 8.88 2.80 15.38
N TYR A 79 7.91 2.30 14.64
CA TYR A 79 7.73 0.87 14.43
C TYR A 79 8.88 0.26 13.61
N PHE A 80 9.25 0.88 12.50
CA PHE A 80 10.38 0.42 11.70
C PHE A 80 11.72 0.53 12.45
N ASP A 81 11.90 1.55 13.27
CA ASP A 81 13.06 1.68 14.15
C ASP A 81 13.14 0.50 15.13
N LEU A 82 12.01 0.09 15.75
CA LEU A 82 11.96 -1.10 16.61
C LEU A 82 12.33 -2.37 15.84
N LEU A 83 11.72 -2.63 14.69
CA LEU A 83 12.02 -3.82 13.90
C LEU A 83 13.48 -3.86 13.42
N THR A 84 14.05 -2.70 13.12
CA THR A 84 15.48 -2.58 12.76
C THR A 84 16.37 -2.96 13.91
N LYS A 85 16.14 -2.43 15.13
CA LYS A 85 16.85 -2.81 16.34
C LYS A 85 16.76 -4.32 16.64
N LEU A 86 15.57 -4.91 16.46
CA LEU A 86 15.36 -6.35 16.64
C LEU A 86 16.17 -7.17 15.62
N SER A 87 16.20 -6.74 14.38
CA SER A 87 16.99 -7.40 13.32
C SER A 87 18.49 -7.28 13.57
N GLU A 88 18.96 -6.12 14.04
CA GLU A 88 20.35 -5.90 14.46
C GLU A 88 20.73 -6.74 15.68
N ALA A 89 19.77 -7.01 16.57
CA ALA A 89 19.94 -7.93 17.69
C ALA A 89 19.94 -9.42 17.27
N GLY A 90 19.73 -9.71 15.98
CA GLY A 90 19.82 -11.05 15.41
C GLY A 90 18.49 -11.78 15.23
N LEU A 91 17.35 -11.13 15.45
CA LEU A 91 16.04 -11.74 15.20
C LEU A 91 15.75 -11.82 13.69
N VAL A 92 15.17 -12.93 13.29
CA VAL A 92 14.74 -13.13 11.90
C VAL A 92 13.36 -12.49 11.69
N GLY A 93 13.27 -11.53 10.78
CA GLY A 93 12.03 -10.86 10.44
C GLY A 93 11.33 -11.47 9.23
N MET A 94 10.02 -11.62 9.29
CA MET A 94 9.17 -11.94 8.14
C MET A 94 8.13 -10.81 7.96
N SER A 95 8.34 -9.88 7.03
CA SER A 95 9.59 -9.60 6.29
C SER A 95 10.54 -8.74 7.10
N THR A 96 11.76 -8.52 6.57
CA THR A 96 12.71 -7.60 7.20
C THR A 96 12.23 -6.14 7.09
N PRO A 97 12.66 -5.22 8.00
CA PRO A 97 12.29 -3.80 7.88
C PRO A 97 12.73 -3.19 6.54
N ALA A 98 13.90 -3.57 6.04
CA ALA A 98 14.40 -3.08 4.74
C ALA A 98 13.50 -3.51 3.57
N GLU A 99 13.06 -4.76 3.56
CA GLU A 99 12.12 -5.27 2.55
C GLU A 99 10.74 -4.61 2.66
N MET A 100 10.24 -4.45 3.89
CA MET A 100 8.96 -3.78 4.14
C MET A 100 8.97 -2.32 3.69
N MET A 101 10.05 -1.59 3.97
CA MET A 101 10.22 -0.22 3.50
C MET A 101 10.40 -0.15 1.98
N ALA A 102 11.13 -1.09 1.38
CA ALA A 102 11.42 -1.09 -0.03
C ALA A 102 10.22 -1.52 -0.90
N TYR A 103 9.41 -2.47 -0.45
CA TYR A 103 8.37 -3.10 -1.26
C TYR A 103 6.98 -3.17 -0.59
N GLY A 104 6.85 -2.74 0.64
CA GLY A 104 5.59 -2.76 1.39
C GLY A 104 4.67 -1.56 1.12
N ALA A 105 5.08 -0.64 0.25
CA ALA A 105 4.32 0.54 -0.14
C ALA A 105 4.11 0.59 -1.65
N LYS A 106 3.26 1.49 -2.13
CA LYS A 106 2.91 1.56 -3.56
C LYS A 106 4.05 2.05 -4.46
N ASP A 107 5.09 2.68 -3.91
CA ASP A 107 6.30 3.03 -4.65
C ASP A 107 7.07 1.79 -5.17
N ALA A 108 6.79 0.61 -4.64
CA ALA A 108 7.27 -0.65 -5.20
C ALA A 108 6.89 -0.81 -6.69
N LEU A 109 5.72 -0.29 -7.10
CA LEU A 109 5.29 -0.29 -8.49
C LEU A 109 6.27 0.45 -9.40
N VAL A 110 6.86 1.56 -8.91
CA VAL A 110 7.85 2.32 -9.69
C VAL A 110 9.18 1.57 -9.78
N LYS A 111 9.58 0.88 -8.71
CA LYS A 111 10.79 0.06 -8.67
C LYS A 111 10.71 -1.13 -9.64
N LEU A 112 9.49 -1.60 -9.92
CA LEU A 112 9.21 -2.73 -10.81
C LEU A 112 8.88 -2.32 -12.26
N LYS A 113 8.89 -1.02 -12.61
CA LYS A 113 8.48 -0.52 -13.93
C LYS A 113 9.31 -1.03 -15.10
N ASP A 114 10.56 -1.44 -14.83
CA ASP A 114 11.45 -2.01 -15.84
C ASP A 114 11.27 -3.54 -15.98
N THR A 115 10.25 -4.10 -15.35
CA THR A 115 9.84 -5.48 -15.49
C THR A 115 8.51 -5.57 -16.26
N ASP A 116 8.13 -6.77 -16.70
CA ASP A 116 6.81 -7.01 -17.32
C ASP A 116 5.65 -7.03 -16.31
N LEU A 117 5.93 -6.81 -15.01
CA LEU A 117 4.93 -6.87 -13.94
C LEU A 117 4.13 -5.57 -13.78
N VAL A 118 4.67 -4.45 -14.26
CA VAL A 118 4.08 -3.12 -14.09
C VAL A 118 4.20 -2.34 -15.40
N PRO A 119 3.21 -1.50 -15.78
CA PRO A 119 3.35 -0.63 -16.94
C PRO A 119 4.60 0.24 -16.87
N SER A 120 5.38 0.30 -17.95
CA SER A 120 6.66 1.04 -18.00
C SER A 120 6.51 2.55 -17.83
N ASP A 121 5.31 3.10 -18.03
CA ASP A 121 4.97 4.51 -17.83
C ASP A 121 4.50 4.82 -16.39
N THR A 122 4.73 3.90 -15.45
CA THR A 122 4.48 4.12 -14.04
C THR A 122 5.50 5.09 -13.46
N ALA A 123 5.02 6.12 -12.77
CA ALA A 123 5.83 7.15 -12.13
C ALA A 123 5.44 7.33 -10.66
N ALA A 124 6.26 8.00 -9.89
CA ALA A 124 5.93 8.48 -8.56
C ALA A 124 6.30 9.96 -8.41
N TYR A 125 5.49 10.67 -7.67
CA TYR A 125 5.69 12.07 -7.29
C TYR A 125 5.96 12.12 -5.79
N TYR A 126 7.18 12.50 -5.43
CA TYR A 126 7.63 12.62 -4.03
C TYR A 126 7.58 14.04 -3.52
N ASP A 127 7.28 15.00 -4.38
CA ASP A 127 7.10 16.40 -4.08
C ASP A 127 6.02 17.02 -4.96
N VAL A 128 5.39 18.08 -4.44
CA VAL A 128 4.28 18.80 -5.08
C VAL A 128 4.73 19.49 -6.38
N GLU A 129 5.95 20.06 -6.41
CA GLU A 129 6.45 20.76 -7.58
C GLU A 129 6.57 19.83 -8.79
N THR A 130 7.18 18.66 -8.59
CA THR A 130 7.30 17.62 -9.64
C THR A 130 5.93 17.13 -10.10
N PHE A 131 5.00 16.92 -9.17
CA PHE A 131 3.63 16.52 -9.50
C PHE A 131 2.95 17.54 -10.40
N HIS A 132 2.89 18.81 -9.97
CA HIS A 132 2.24 19.89 -10.72
C HIS A 132 2.89 20.15 -12.09
N LYS A 133 4.19 19.94 -12.20
CA LYS A 133 4.92 20.11 -13.45
C LYS A 133 4.67 19.00 -14.46
N THR A 134 4.52 17.76 -14.01
CA THR A 134 4.57 16.60 -14.91
C THR A 134 3.25 15.88 -15.11
N PHE A 135 2.33 15.90 -14.14
CA PHE A 135 1.04 15.24 -14.24
C PHE A 135 0.15 15.75 -15.39
N PRO A 136 0.11 17.07 -15.72
CA PRO A 136 -0.61 17.54 -16.92
C PRO A 136 -0.16 16.88 -18.22
N THR A 137 1.13 16.54 -18.32
CA THR A 137 1.66 15.80 -19.46
C THR A 137 1.32 14.31 -19.38
N SER A 138 1.35 13.71 -18.17
CA SER A 138 0.98 12.31 -17.98
C SER A 138 -0.44 12.01 -18.44
N LEU A 139 -1.40 12.88 -18.14
CA LEU A 139 -2.80 12.76 -18.58
C LEU A 139 -2.99 12.76 -20.11
N SER A 140 -2.07 13.34 -20.87
CA SER A 140 -2.17 13.34 -22.34
C SER A 140 -1.96 11.96 -22.96
N TYR A 141 -1.38 11.00 -22.21
CA TYR A 141 -1.24 9.61 -22.65
C TYR A 141 -2.50 8.76 -22.40
N GLY A 142 -3.56 9.34 -21.88
CA GLY A 142 -4.84 8.68 -21.63
C GLY A 142 -5.20 8.62 -20.15
N GLU A 143 -6.10 7.70 -19.83
CA GLU A 143 -6.65 7.55 -18.48
C GLU A 143 -5.58 7.08 -17.48
N ARG A 144 -5.51 7.77 -16.33
CA ARG A 144 -4.52 7.51 -15.28
C ARG A 144 -5.18 7.03 -13.99
N VAL A 145 -4.39 6.34 -13.17
CA VAL A 145 -4.74 6.00 -11.80
C VAL A 145 -3.69 6.57 -10.87
N LEU A 146 -4.11 7.51 -10.03
CA LEU A 146 -3.27 8.03 -8.94
C LEU A 146 -3.52 7.23 -7.67
N LYS A 147 -2.46 6.90 -6.94
CA LYS A 147 -2.54 6.10 -5.71
C LYS A 147 -1.67 6.73 -4.63
N GLN A 148 -2.27 7.09 -3.49
CA GLN A 148 -1.47 7.46 -2.31
C GLN A 148 -0.57 6.30 -1.86
N ASN A 149 0.59 6.61 -1.27
CA ASN A 149 1.58 5.62 -0.87
C ASN A 149 1.04 4.60 0.13
N ARG A 150 0.51 5.07 1.24
CA ARG A 150 -0.08 4.27 2.31
C ARG A 150 -1.59 4.48 2.31
N GLY A 151 -2.33 3.45 2.10
CA GLY A 151 -3.79 3.48 2.11
C GLY A 151 -4.34 2.08 1.83
N SER A 152 -5.48 1.78 2.39
CA SER A 152 -6.19 0.52 2.21
C SER A 152 -7.62 0.79 1.73
N THR A 153 -8.31 -0.26 1.29
CA THR A 153 -9.74 -0.22 0.93
C THR A 153 -10.14 0.75 -0.19
N GLY A 154 -9.19 1.20 -1.01
CA GLY A 154 -9.46 2.09 -2.14
C GLY A 154 -9.37 3.58 -1.83
N SER A 155 -9.23 3.98 -0.56
CA SER A 155 -9.07 5.39 -0.17
C SER A 155 -7.80 6.00 -0.79
N GLY A 156 -7.93 7.21 -1.35
CA GLY A 156 -6.84 7.91 -2.04
C GLY A 156 -6.33 7.20 -3.30
N ILE A 157 -7.19 6.38 -3.91
CA ILE A 157 -6.96 5.83 -5.25
C ILE A 157 -7.96 6.47 -6.19
N TRP A 158 -7.44 7.26 -7.13
CA TRP A 158 -8.23 8.04 -8.06
C TRP A 158 -8.02 7.58 -9.49
N ARG A 159 -9.10 7.22 -10.17
CA ARG A 159 -9.16 7.03 -11.60
C ARG A 159 -9.48 8.37 -12.24
N VAL A 160 -8.62 8.85 -13.15
CA VAL A 160 -8.68 10.20 -13.71
C VAL A 160 -8.65 10.13 -15.23
N GLN A 161 -9.61 10.77 -15.87
CA GLN A 161 -9.71 10.86 -17.31
C GLN A 161 -10.23 12.24 -17.74
N LEU A 162 -9.98 12.61 -18.99
CA LEU A 162 -10.58 13.81 -19.56
C LEU A 162 -12.10 13.64 -19.63
N GLU A 163 -12.85 14.68 -19.21
CA GLU A 163 -14.30 14.67 -19.30
C GLU A 163 -14.77 14.80 -20.75
N ASP A 164 -14.10 15.64 -21.53
CA ASP A 164 -14.36 15.83 -22.96
C ASP A 164 -13.73 14.70 -23.78
N LYS A 165 -14.59 13.88 -24.38
CA LYS A 165 -14.18 12.73 -25.20
C LYS A 165 -13.57 13.13 -26.54
N GLU A 166 -13.94 14.28 -27.10
CA GLU A 166 -13.37 14.77 -28.36
C GLU A 166 -11.96 15.27 -28.10
N LEU A 167 -11.76 16.02 -27.01
CA LEU A 167 -10.42 16.39 -26.55
C LEU A 167 -9.58 15.14 -26.27
N ALA A 168 -10.10 14.15 -25.53
CA ALA A 168 -9.40 12.91 -25.24
C ALA A 168 -8.94 12.14 -26.48
N ALA A 169 -9.73 12.19 -27.56
CA ALA A 169 -9.41 11.55 -28.84
C ALA A 169 -8.40 12.34 -29.68
N SER A 170 -8.27 13.65 -29.47
CA SER A 170 -7.46 14.56 -30.28
C SER A 170 -6.18 15.04 -29.62
N VAL A 171 -6.06 14.88 -28.29
CA VAL A 171 -4.86 15.34 -27.57
C VAL A 171 -3.62 14.57 -28.03
N THR A 172 -2.54 15.32 -28.30
CA THR A 172 -1.27 14.73 -28.67
C THR A 172 -0.53 14.22 -27.43
N PRO A 173 -0.19 12.92 -27.34
CA PRO A 173 0.60 12.40 -26.24
C PRO A 173 1.91 13.18 -26.02
N GLY A 174 2.21 13.49 -24.76
CA GLY A 174 3.38 14.28 -24.38
C GLY A 174 3.12 15.79 -24.32
N THR A 175 1.90 16.25 -24.65
CA THR A 175 1.51 17.67 -24.52
C THR A 175 0.96 17.92 -23.11
N ALA A 176 1.47 18.94 -22.43
CA ALA A 176 0.89 19.35 -21.15
C ALA A 176 -0.50 19.95 -21.35
N LEU A 177 -1.49 19.44 -20.60
CA LEU A 177 -2.86 19.92 -20.65
C LEU A 177 -2.99 21.25 -19.87
N PRO A 178 -3.87 22.17 -20.33
CA PRO A 178 -4.21 23.39 -19.57
C PRO A 178 -4.82 23.06 -18.20
N LEU A 179 -4.56 23.90 -17.20
CA LEU A 179 -5.03 23.68 -15.82
C LEU A 179 -6.55 23.79 -15.65
N ASP A 180 -7.24 24.45 -16.57
CA ASP A 180 -8.71 24.56 -16.65
C ASP A 180 -9.38 23.38 -17.37
N THR A 181 -8.58 22.39 -17.81
CA THR A 181 -9.10 21.16 -18.42
C THR A 181 -10.01 20.42 -17.46
N LYS A 182 -11.23 20.08 -17.89
CA LYS A 182 -12.17 19.33 -17.05
C LYS A 182 -11.82 17.85 -17.03
N LEU A 183 -11.74 17.30 -15.82
CA LEU A 183 -11.45 15.92 -15.52
C LEU A 183 -12.67 15.23 -14.91
N ARG A 184 -12.84 13.97 -15.23
CA ARG A 184 -13.70 13.04 -14.51
C ARG A 184 -12.82 12.26 -13.55
N CYS A 185 -13.02 12.47 -12.25
CA CYS A 185 -12.27 11.85 -11.16
C CYS A 185 -13.18 10.87 -10.41
N THR A 186 -12.80 9.60 -10.34
CA THR A 186 -13.57 8.56 -9.63
C THR A 186 -12.69 7.96 -8.54
N GLU A 187 -13.13 8.05 -7.28
CA GLU A 187 -12.40 7.43 -6.17
C GLU A 187 -12.79 5.95 -6.03
N ALA A 188 -11.79 5.12 -5.78
CA ALA A 188 -11.96 3.67 -5.74
C ALA A 188 -12.65 3.17 -4.45
N VAL A 189 -12.74 3.98 -3.40
CA VAL A 189 -13.32 3.57 -2.11
C VAL A 189 -14.81 3.29 -2.18
N ASP A 190 -15.55 4.10 -2.94
CA ASP A 190 -17.01 4.04 -3.05
C ASP A 190 -17.52 4.26 -4.48
N ASN A 191 -16.62 4.45 -5.45
CA ASN A 191 -16.87 4.76 -6.85
C ASN A 191 -17.62 6.08 -7.08
N HIS A 192 -17.61 7.01 -6.12
CA HIS A 192 -18.14 8.33 -6.40
C HIS A 192 -17.31 9.02 -7.49
N THR A 193 -18.01 9.79 -8.31
CA THR A 193 -17.39 10.49 -9.43
C THR A 193 -17.69 11.98 -9.32
N GLU A 194 -16.69 12.79 -9.52
CA GLU A 194 -16.78 14.24 -9.55
C GLU A 194 -16.07 14.80 -10.78
N ILE A 195 -16.51 16.00 -11.20
CA ILE A 195 -15.85 16.74 -12.27
C ILE A 195 -15.10 17.91 -11.63
N ARG A 196 -13.80 17.97 -11.90
CA ARG A 196 -12.92 19.04 -11.42
C ARG A 196 -12.08 19.61 -12.55
N GLU A 197 -11.57 20.80 -12.37
CA GLU A 197 -10.48 21.30 -13.19
C GLU A 197 -9.18 20.60 -12.81
N LEU A 198 -8.28 20.43 -13.78
CA LEU A 198 -6.99 19.76 -13.55
C LEU A 198 -6.19 20.43 -12.44
N GLY A 199 -6.14 21.77 -12.42
CA GLY A 199 -5.47 22.52 -11.34
C GLY A 199 -6.07 22.24 -9.96
N GLU A 200 -7.40 22.33 -9.84
CA GLU A 200 -8.12 22.06 -8.59
C GLU A 200 -7.91 20.61 -8.10
N PHE A 201 -7.88 19.67 -9.04
CA PHE A 201 -7.64 18.28 -8.70
C PHE A 201 -6.21 18.03 -8.21
N MET A 202 -5.21 18.69 -8.81
CA MET A 202 -3.83 18.59 -8.37
C MET A 202 -3.65 19.22 -6.99
N ASP A 203 -4.20 20.42 -6.74
CA ASP A 203 -4.18 21.06 -5.42
C ASP A 203 -4.81 20.16 -4.34
N PHE A 204 -5.91 19.50 -4.68
CA PHE A 204 -6.53 18.51 -3.79
C PHE A 204 -5.61 17.32 -3.50
N CYS A 205 -4.87 16.84 -4.50
CA CYS A 205 -3.97 15.69 -4.36
C CYS A 205 -2.70 15.99 -3.56
N ASP A 206 -2.33 17.26 -3.37
CA ASP A 206 -1.15 17.66 -2.61
C ASP A 206 -1.13 17.08 -1.18
N GLN A 207 -2.31 16.90 -0.57
CA GLN A 207 -2.45 16.28 0.74
C GLN A 207 -1.86 14.87 0.83
N TYR A 208 -1.75 14.15 -0.29
CA TYR A 208 -1.19 12.80 -0.35
C TYR A 208 0.33 12.80 -0.49
N ILE A 209 0.91 13.95 -0.84
CA ILE A 209 2.35 14.12 -1.03
C ILE A 209 2.98 14.78 0.18
N ILE A 210 2.25 15.72 0.82
CA ILE A 210 2.73 16.46 1.97
C ILE A 210 2.73 15.55 3.21
N GLY A 211 3.85 15.50 3.93
CA GLY A 211 4.00 14.73 5.17
C GLY A 211 4.99 13.59 5.07
N ASP A 212 5.17 12.88 6.17
CA ASP A 212 6.12 11.77 6.27
C ASP A 212 5.72 10.63 5.34
N ASN A 213 6.62 10.23 4.45
CA ASN A 213 6.41 9.20 3.43
C ASN A 213 5.25 9.48 2.47
N GLY A 214 4.83 10.75 2.35
CA GLY A 214 3.83 11.17 1.38
C GLY A 214 4.37 11.01 -0.04
N MET A 215 3.56 10.47 -0.93
CA MET A 215 3.80 10.43 -2.37
C MET A 215 2.56 9.93 -3.11
N LEU A 216 2.52 10.19 -4.41
CA LEU A 216 1.55 9.60 -5.33
C LEU A 216 2.23 8.73 -6.36
N VAL A 217 1.70 7.54 -6.59
CA VAL A 217 2.01 6.73 -7.78
C VAL A 217 1.02 7.09 -8.87
N ASP A 218 1.53 7.33 -10.07
CA ASP A 218 0.80 7.57 -11.30
C ASP A 218 1.05 6.44 -12.27
N MET A 219 -0.01 5.78 -12.72
CA MET A 219 0.07 4.70 -13.69
C MET A 219 -1.13 4.73 -14.64
N ARG A 220 -0.99 4.13 -15.83
CA ARG A 220 -2.12 4.00 -16.75
C ARG A 220 -3.24 3.18 -16.12
N PHE A 221 -4.48 3.52 -16.47
CA PHE A 221 -5.61 2.67 -16.13
C PHE A 221 -5.52 1.33 -16.88
N MET A 222 -5.79 0.26 -16.16
CA MET A 222 -5.75 -1.11 -16.70
C MET A 222 -7.19 -1.59 -16.98
N PRO A 223 -7.70 -1.46 -18.22
CA PRO A 223 -9.12 -1.69 -18.51
C PRO A 223 -9.56 -3.14 -18.28
N ARG A 224 -8.62 -4.09 -18.30
CA ARG A 224 -8.90 -5.50 -18.01
C ARG A 224 -9.19 -5.80 -16.56
N ILE A 225 -9.13 -4.81 -15.66
CA ILE A 225 -9.49 -4.98 -14.25
C ILE A 225 -10.93 -5.52 -14.09
N VAL A 226 -11.80 -5.26 -15.05
CA VAL A 226 -13.18 -5.79 -15.08
C VAL A 226 -13.23 -7.31 -15.26
N GLU A 227 -12.17 -7.94 -15.75
CA GLU A 227 -12.06 -9.40 -15.91
C GLU A 227 -11.75 -10.10 -14.58
N GLY A 228 -11.34 -9.33 -13.56
CA GLY A 228 -10.97 -9.83 -12.25
C GLY A 228 -9.52 -9.57 -11.86
N GLU A 229 -9.18 -10.04 -10.68
CA GLU A 229 -7.86 -9.93 -10.07
C GLU A 229 -7.37 -11.33 -9.66
N ILE A 230 -6.12 -11.63 -9.94
CA ILE A 230 -5.46 -12.84 -9.46
C ILE A 230 -4.50 -12.45 -8.35
N ARG A 231 -4.67 -13.05 -7.18
CA ARG A 231 -3.76 -12.90 -6.04
C ARG A 231 -2.96 -14.17 -5.85
N ILE A 232 -1.66 -14.03 -5.81
CA ILE A 232 -0.74 -15.14 -5.58
C ILE A 232 0.00 -14.88 -4.28
N LEU A 233 -0.19 -15.76 -3.30
CA LEU A 233 0.58 -15.74 -2.07
C LEU A 233 1.85 -16.56 -2.28
N LEU A 234 2.99 -15.94 -2.03
CA LEU A 234 4.30 -16.56 -2.13
C LEU A 234 4.91 -16.77 -0.74
N VAL A 235 5.61 -17.88 -0.55
CA VAL A 235 6.52 -18.09 0.58
C VAL A 235 7.89 -18.36 -0.01
N GLY A 236 8.79 -17.39 0.13
CA GLY A 236 10.01 -17.38 -0.69
C GLY A 236 9.65 -17.41 -2.18
N PRO A 237 10.26 -18.25 -3.01
CA PRO A 237 9.97 -18.35 -4.44
C PRO A 237 8.76 -19.25 -4.77
N HIS A 238 8.09 -19.82 -3.75
CA HIS A 238 7.06 -20.85 -3.97
C HIS A 238 5.66 -20.25 -3.86
N PRO A 239 4.81 -20.33 -4.89
CA PRO A 239 3.40 -19.99 -4.79
C PRO A 239 2.69 -21.04 -3.92
N VAL A 240 2.09 -20.62 -2.81
CA VAL A 240 1.39 -21.49 -1.85
C VAL A 240 -0.12 -21.36 -1.94
N PHE A 241 -0.62 -20.27 -2.49
CA PHE A 241 -2.05 -20.02 -2.64
C PHE A 241 -2.31 -19.10 -3.82
N VAL A 242 -3.36 -19.40 -4.58
CA VAL A 242 -3.85 -18.57 -5.69
C VAL A 242 -5.33 -18.32 -5.48
N ALA A 243 -5.74 -17.08 -5.42
CA ALA A 243 -7.13 -16.66 -5.39
C ALA A 243 -7.48 -15.88 -6.64
N VAL A 244 -8.65 -16.13 -7.20
CA VAL A 244 -9.23 -15.31 -8.28
C VAL A 244 -10.43 -14.56 -7.71
N SER A 245 -10.40 -13.25 -7.81
CA SER A 245 -11.50 -12.37 -7.42
C SER A 245 -12.14 -11.78 -8.67
N TYR A 246 -13.41 -12.04 -8.87
CA TYR A 246 -14.19 -11.42 -9.94
C TYR A 246 -14.83 -10.13 -9.40
N THR A 247 -14.48 -9.01 -10.00
CA THR A 247 -15.04 -7.72 -9.63
C THR A 247 -16.34 -7.48 -10.39
N HIS A 248 -17.47 -7.84 -9.80
CA HIS A 248 -18.75 -7.37 -10.28
C HIS A 248 -19.01 -5.97 -9.75
N LEU A 249 -18.75 -4.95 -10.58
CA LEU A 249 -19.23 -3.56 -10.49
C LEU A 249 -18.94 -2.74 -9.23
N THR A 250 -18.43 -3.31 -8.20
CA THR A 250 -17.79 -2.58 -7.09
C THR A 250 -16.32 -2.95 -7.10
N LEU A 251 -15.44 -1.96 -7.04
CA LEU A 251 -14.05 -2.26 -6.71
C LEU A 251 -14.10 -3.10 -5.45
N PRO A 252 -13.56 -4.31 -5.47
CA PRO A 252 -13.68 -5.14 -4.30
C PRO A 252 -13.02 -4.41 -3.15
N THR A 253 -13.76 -4.27 -2.07
CA THR A 253 -13.21 -4.08 -0.74
C THR A 253 -12.47 -5.35 -0.42
N ILE A 254 -11.38 -5.61 -1.14
CA ILE A 254 -10.59 -6.80 -0.93
C ILE A 254 -9.43 -6.41 -0.09
N CYS A 255 -9.62 -6.78 1.14
CA CYS A 255 -8.62 -7.23 2.07
C CYS A 255 -7.20 -6.97 1.60
N SER A 256 -6.67 -5.87 2.09
CA SER A 256 -5.25 -5.82 2.38
C SER A 256 -4.83 -7.11 3.06
N VAL A 257 -3.96 -7.86 2.44
CA VAL A 257 -3.09 -8.76 3.16
C VAL A 257 -2.12 -7.93 3.98
#